data_047fa281b2780dc3ae0de72c8d026db8
#
_entry.id   047fa281b2780dc3ae0de72c8d026db8
#
_cell.length_a   1.000
_cell.length_b   1.000
_cell.length_c   1.000
_cell.angle_alpha   90.00
_cell.angle_beta   90.00
_cell.angle_gamma   90.00
#
_symmetry.space_group_name_H-M   'P 1'
#
loop_
_entity.id
_entity.type
_entity.pdbx_description
1 polymer ?
#
loop_
_entity_poly.entity_id
_entity_poly.type
_entity_poly.pdbx_seq_one_letter_code
_entity_poly.pdbx_strand_id
1 'polypeptide(L)'
;MPSLWSPPNWPQRLAELQAPTGELKEAPLRRDVRSLGMLLGEVLREQAGAPIYDAVEELRRTAINRRDADAKSAPEAATESLHHALHLVEALTPTSAYHLARAFGFYFELINLAETNHRKRRRLSRCV
;
A
#
# COMPACT_ATOMS: atom_id res chain seq x y z
N MET A 1 -13.75 8.56 -10.40
CA MET A 1 -13.39 7.38 -9.62
C MET A 1 -12.49 6.45 -10.41
N PRO A 2 -11.40 5.98 -9.83
CA PRO A 2 -10.63 4.93 -10.52
C PRO A 2 -11.50 3.69 -10.67
N SER A 3 -11.46 3.07 -11.83
CA SER A 3 -12.17 1.82 -12.05
C SER A 3 -11.47 0.68 -11.31
N LEU A 4 -12.26 -0.22 -10.75
CA LEU A 4 -11.71 -1.44 -10.20
C LEU A 4 -11.10 -2.28 -11.33
N TRP A 5 -10.02 -2.97 -11.00
CA TRP A 5 -9.36 -3.82 -11.98
C TRP A 5 -10.24 -4.99 -12.38
N SER A 6 -10.29 -5.28 -13.67
CA SER A 6 -10.89 -6.50 -14.21
C SER A 6 -9.86 -7.23 -15.05
N PRO A 7 -9.90 -8.57 -15.09
CA PRO A 7 -8.89 -9.32 -15.83
C PRO A 7 -9.06 -9.15 -17.34
N PRO A 8 -8.00 -8.71 -18.05
CA PRO A 8 -8.05 -8.64 -19.52
C PRO A 8 -7.94 -10.00 -20.17
N ASN A 9 -7.49 -11.01 -19.43
CA ASN A 9 -7.22 -12.34 -19.94
C ASN A 9 -7.49 -13.38 -18.84
N TRP A 10 -8.54 -14.18 -19.02
CA TRP A 10 -8.94 -15.17 -18.05
C TRP A 10 -7.97 -16.35 -17.87
N PRO A 11 -7.31 -16.89 -18.92
CA PRO A 11 -6.27 -17.89 -18.73
C PRO A 11 -5.10 -17.40 -17.87
N GLN A 12 -4.65 -16.16 -18.06
CA GLN A 12 -3.62 -15.56 -17.22
C GLN A 12 -4.11 -15.38 -15.78
N ARG A 13 -5.35 -14.98 -15.59
CA ARG A 13 -5.96 -14.87 -14.26
C ARG A 13 -5.98 -16.22 -13.53
N LEU A 14 -6.33 -17.27 -14.24
CA LEU A 14 -6.33 -18.62 -13.67
C LEU A 14 -4.91 -19.05 -13.27
N ALA A 15 -3.93 -18.77 -14.12
CA ALA A 15 -2.54 -19.05 -13.83
C ALA A 15 -2.07 -18.35 -12.54
N GLU A 16 -2.44 -17.07 -12.35
CA GLU A 16 -2.15 -16.33 -11.11
C GLU A 16 -2.75 -17.01 -9.88
N LEU A 17 -4.01 -17.42 -9.98
CA LEU A 17 -4.75 -18.01 -8.86
C LEU A 17 -4.24 -19.41 -8.50
N GLN A 18 -3.69 -20.14 -9.45
CA GLN A 18 -3.18 -21.49 -9.26
C GLN A 18 -1.67 -21.57 -9.01
N ALA A 19 -0.93 -20.48 -9.19
CA ALA A 19 0.51 -20.44 -8.98
C ALA A 19 0.85 -20.78 -7.51
N PRO A 20 1.73 -21.76 -7.24
CA PRO A 20 2.04 -22.16 -5.87
C PRO A 20 2.96 -21.19 -5.14
N THR A 21 3.84 -20.50 -5.89
CA THR A 21 4.83 -19.55 -5.34
C THR A 21 5.18 -18.49 -6.38
N GLY A 22 5.93 -17.46 -5.95
CA GLY A 22 6.54 -16.48 -6.82
C GLY A 22 5.64 -15.31 -7.18
N GLU A 23 6.04 -14.56 -8.20
CA GLU A 23 5.40 -13.32 -8.62
C GLU A 23 3.94 -13.51 -9.05
N LEU A 24 3.64 -14.59 -9.75
CA LEU A 24 2.27 -14.87 -10.18
C LEU A 24 1.34 -15.10 -9.00
N LYS A 25 1.83 -15.75 -7.94
CA LYS A 25 1.04 -15.96 -6.72
C LYS A 25 0.69 -14.64 -6.04
N GLU A 26 1.65 -13.71 -5.98
CA GLU A 26 1.52 -12.46 -5.24
C GLU A 26 0.90 -11.31 -6.06
N ALA A 27 0.86 -11.45 -7.38
CA ALA A 27 0.36 -10.41 -8.27
C ALA A 27 -1.06 -9.96 -7.94
N PRO A 28 -2.04 -10.85 -7.66
CA PRO A 28 -3.38 -10.41 -7.28
C PRO A 28 -3.41 -9.59 -5.99
N LEU A 29 -2.62 -9.99 -5.00
CA LEU A 29 -2.53 -9.26 -3.72
C LEU A 29 -1.97 -7.85 -3.92
N ARG A 30 -0.88 -7.72 -4.66
CA ARG A 30 -0.27 -6.42 -4.96
C ARG A 30 -1.24 -5.51 -5.70
N ARG A 31 -2.01 -6.08 -6.62
CA ARG A 31 -3.01 -5.35 -7.39
C ARG A 31 -4.14 -4.85 -6.51
N ASP A 32 -4.62 -5.70 -5.59
CA ASP A 32 -5.66 -5.33 -4.63
C ASP A 32 -5.18 -4.21 -3.71
N VAL A 33 -3.97 -4.32 -3.16
CA VAL A 33 -3.38 -3.29 -2.29
C VAL A 33 -3.24 -1.97 -3.04
N ARG A 34 -2.79 -2.01 -4.29
CA ARG A 34 -2.66 -0.81 -5.12
C ARG A 34 -4.01 -0.14 -5.36
N SER A 35 -5.03 -0.92 -5.73
CA SER A 35 -6.37 -0.41 -6.02
C SER A 35 -6.99 0.22 -4.78
N LEU A 36 -6.91 -0.46 -3.64
CA LEU A 36 -7.44 0.05 -2.37
C LEU A 36 -6.69 1.30 -1.91
N GLY A 37 -5.38 1.32 -2.10
CA GLY A 37 -4.56 2.49 -1.77
C GLY A 37 -4.94 3.70 -2.61
N MET A 38 -5.22 3.52 -3.89
CA MET A 38 -5.67 4.60 -4.77
C MET A 38 -7.03 5.15 -4.34
N LEU A 39 -7.97 4.27 -4.00
CA LEU A 39 -9.29 4.67 -3.50
C LEU A 39 -9.17 5.45 -2.19
N LEU A 40 -8.37 4.95 -1.25
CA LEU A 40 -8.13 5.65 0.00
C LEU A 40 -7.50 7.03 -0.24
N GLY A 41 -6.55 7.12 -1.16
CA GLY A 41 -5.91 8.39 -1.53
C GLY A 41 -6.92 9.42 -2.02
N GLU A 42 -7.88 9.02 -2.84
CA GLU A 42 -8.94 9.93 -3.31
C GLU A 42 -9.85 10.37 -2.16
N VAL A 43 -10.24 9.45 -1.28
CA VAL A 43 -11.05 9.79 -0.11
C VAL A 43 -10.31 10.77 0.79
N LEU A 44 -9.03 10.55 1.03
CA LEU A 44 -8.20 11.47 1.81
C LEU A 44 -8.14 12.86 1.20
N ARG A 45 -7.96 12.93 -0.11
CA ARG A 45 -7.90 14.22 -0.81
C ARG A 45 -9.22 14.98 -0.67
N GLU A 46 -10.34 14.30 -0.79
CA GLU A 46 -11.66 14.90 -0.65
C GLU A 46 -12.00 15.30 0.78
N GLN A 47 -11.68 14.45 1.76
CA GLN A 47 -12.14 14.61 3.13
C GLN A 47 -11.16 15.38 4.02
N ALA A 48 -9.86 15.20 3.80
CA ALA A 48 -8.83 15.84 4.63
C ALA A 48 -8.03 16.92 3.88
N GLY A 49 -8.17 17.02 2.57
CA GLY A 49 -7.53 18.02 1.73
C GLY A 49 -6.17 17.57 1.17
N ALA A 50 -5.72 18.30 0.15
CA ALA A 50 -4.48 18.01 -0.55
C ALA A 50 -3.23 18.02 0.37
N PRO A 51 -3.09 18.97 1.33
CA PRO A 51 -1.90 18.96 2.19
C PRO A 51 -1.72 17.68 3.00
N ILE A 52 -2.81 17.11 3.52
CA ILE A 52 -2.76 15.84 4.27
C ILE A 52 -2.44 14.69 3.31
N TYR A 53 -3.08 14.65 2.16
CA TYR A 53 -2.80 13.65 1.13
C TYR A 53 -1.31 13.67 0.74
N ASP A 54 -0.76 14.85 0.48
CA ASP A 54 0.65 15.01 0.10
C ASP A 54 1.59 14.55 1.21
N ALA A 55 1.28 14.86 2.47
CA ALA A 55 2.07 14.42 3.62
C ALA A 55 2.06 12.89 3.77
N VAL A 56 0.90 12.25 3.59
CA VAL A 56 0.77 10.79 3.63
C VAL A 56 1.61 10.15 2.52
N GLU A 57 1.51 10.67 1.30
CA GLU A 57 2.26 10.15 0.15
C GLU A 57 3.77 10.32 0.34
N GLU A 58 4.21 11.45 0.88
CA GLU A 58 5.62 11.70 1.13
C GLU A 58 6.18 10.76 2.20
N LEU A 59 5.46 10.55 3.29
CA LEU A 59 5.86 9.60 4.33
C LEU A 59 5.87 8.16 3.81
N ARG A 60 4.87 7.78 3.04
CA ARG A 60 4.79 6.44 2.45
C ARG A 60 6.00 6.18 1.54
N ARG A 61 6.32 7.14 0.69
CA ARG A 61 7.47 7.05 -0.23
C ARG A 61 8.78 6.96 0.54
N THR A 62 8.92 7.77 1.59
CA THR A 62 10.11 7.76 2.45
C THR A 62 10.28 6.41 3.16
N ALA A 63 9.18 5.82 3.64
CA ALA A 63 9.20 4.50 4.29
C ALA A 63 9.62 3.40 3.31
N ILE A 64 9.13 3.47 2.06
CA ILE A 64 9.51 2.53 1.00
C ILE A 64 11.01 2.66 0.69
N ASN A 65 11.51 3.89 0.56
CA ASN A 65 12.93 4.16 0.31
C ASN A 65 13.81 3.61 1.43
N ARG A 66 13.40 3.76 2.67
CA ARG A 66 14.12 3.20 3.82
C ARG A 66 14.17 1.69 3.77
N ARG A 67 13.04 1.05 3.50
CA ARG A 67 12.96 -0.41 3.38
C ARG A 67 13.87 -0.92 2.26
N ASP A 68 13.86 -0.26 1.11
CA ASP A 68 14.70 -0.63 -0.02
C ASP A 68 16.18 -0.44 0.29
N ALA A 69 16.54 0.63 1.00
CA ALA A 69 17.90 0.88 1.44
C ALA A 69 18.38 -0.19 2.43
N ASP A 70 17.53 -0.60 3.38
CA ASP A 70 17.84 -1.69 4.32
C ASP A 70 18.05 -3.00 3.58
N ALA A 71 17.20 -3.33 2.60
CA ALA A 71 17.30 -4.54 1.79
C ALA A 71 18.60 -4.58 0.95
N LYS A 72 19.10 -3.41 0.53
CA LYS A 72 20.34 -3.28 -0.24
C LYS A 72 21.58 -3.10 0.64
N SER A 73 21.44 -3.19 1.95
CA SER A 73 22.52 -2.95 2.92
C SER A 73 23.16 -1.57 2.75
N ALA A 74 22.34 -0.55 2.56
CA ALA A 74 22.77 0.85 2.41
C ALA A 74 22.37 1.65 3.66
N PRO A 75 23.12 1.55 4.77
CA PRO A 75 22.72 2.14 6.06
C PRO A 75 22.66 3.67 6.05
N GLU A 76 23.47 4.34 5.24
CA GLU A 76 23.44 5.79 5.12
C GLU A 76 22.14 6.27 4.49
N ALA A 77 21.72 5.62 3.40
CA ALA A 77 20.46 5.94 2.73
C ALA A 77 19.26 5.65 3.63
N ALA A 78 19.30 4.56 4.40
CA ALA A 78 18.26 4.24 5.38
C ALA A 78 18.17 5.30 6.48
N THR A 79 19.29 5.77 6.97
CA THR A 79 19.37 6.83 8.00
C THR A 79 18.84 8.16 7.45
N GLU A 80 19.19 8.54 6.23
CA GLU A 80 18.68 9.74 5.58
C GLU A 80 17.15 9.68 5.43
N SER A 81 16.62 8.55 5.00
CA SER A 81 15.16 8.35 4.87
C SER A 81 14.46 8.49 6.23
N LEU A 82 15.05 7.93 7.29
CA LEU A 82 14.51 8.08 8.65
C LEU A 82 14.52 9.54 9.11
N HIS A 83 15.62 10.26 8.90
CA HIS A 83 15.73 11.67 9.25
C HIS A 83 14.72 12.51 8.48
N HIS A 84 14.53 12.24 7.20
CA HIS A 84 13.53 12.91 6.38
C HIS A 84 12.13 12.69 6.92
N ALA A 85 11.79 11.44 7.28
CA ALA A 85 10.48 11.10 7.86
C ALA A 85 10.24 11.83 9.17
N LEU A 86 11.25 11.86 10.06
CA LEU A 86 11.17 12.58 11.35
C LEU A 86 10.96 14.08 11.12
N HIS A 87 11.68 14.67 10.17
CA HIS A 87 11.53 16.07 9.83
C HIS A 87 10.12 16.40 9.33
N LEU A 88 9.55 15.54 8.49
CA LEU A 88 8.17 15.68 8.01
C LEU A 88 7.17 15.65 9.17
N VAL A 89 7.34 14.71 10.10
CA VAL A 89 6.45 14.56 11.24
C VAL A 89 6.56 15.75 12.20
N GLU A 90 7.77 16.23 12.46
CA GLU A 90 8.00 17.39 13.35
C GLU A 90 7.36 18.67 12.82
N ALA A 91 7.24 18.80 11.51
CA ALA A 91 6.60 19.95 10.86
C ALA A 91 5.09 19.94 10.92
N LEU A 92 4.46 18.84 11.33
CA LEU A 92 3.00 18.70 11.37
C LEU A 92 2.40 19.39 12.60
N THR A 93 1.23 20.01 12.41
CA THR A 93 0.40 20.43 13.54
C THR A 93 -0.20 19.19 14.23
N PRO A 94 -0.65 19.28 15.51
CA PRO A 94 -1.32 18.16 16.15
C PRO A 94 -2.54 17.66 15.39
N THR A 95 -3.33 18.56 14.81
CA THR A 95 -4.49 18.19 13.99
C THR A 95 -4.08 17.43 12.74
N SER A 96 -3.07 17.91 12.03
CA SER A 96 -2.53 17.24 10.85
C SER A 96 -1.94 15.88 11.19
N ALA A 97 -1.23 15.78 12.31
CA ALA A 97 -0.67 14.52 12.80
C ALA A 97 -1.77 13.50 13.10
N TYR A 98 -2.89 13.93 13.67
CA TYR A 98 -4.05 13.07 13.92
C TYR A 98 -4.65 12.53 12.62
N HIS A 99 -4.87 13.39 11.64
CA HIS A 99 -5.40 12.96 10.34
C HIS A 99 -4.45 12.01 9.61
N LEU A 100 -3.16 12.27 9.70
CA LEU A 100 -2.14 11.43 9.09
C LEU A 100 -2.10 10.05 9.75
N ALA A 101 -2.16 9.99 11.08
CA ALA A 101 -2.19 8.72 11.82
C ALA A 101 -3.43 7.90 11.46
N ARG A 102 -4.59 8.54 11.36
CA ARG A 102 -5.83 7.87 10.92
C ARG A 102 -5.70 7.32 9.51
N ALA A 103 -5.10 8.08 8.60
CA ALA A 103 -4.91 7.65 7.22
C ALA A 103 -4.07 6.38 7.14
N PHE A 104 -2.97 6.32 7.88
CA PHE A 104 -2.15 5.11 7.96
C PHE A 104 -2.88 3.94 8.61
N GLY A 105 -3.68 4.21 9.64
CA GLY A 105 -4.53 3.19 10.26
C GLY A 105 -5.48 2.54 9.27
N PHE A 106 -6.18 3.34 8.48
CA PHE A 106 -7.06 2.85 7.42
C PHE A 106 -6.28 2.09 6.34
N TYR A 107 -5.11 2.57 5.97
CA TYR A 107 -4.27 1.88 5.00
C TYR A 107 -3.88 0.48 5.48
N PHE A 108 -3.46 0.34 6.73
CA PHE A 108 -3.12 -0.96 7.29
C PHE A 108 -4.33 -1.90 7.38
N GLU A 109 -5.51 -1.37 7.72
CA GLU A 109 -6.74 -2.17 7.71
C GLU A 109 -7.09 -2.67 6.32
N LEU A 110 -6.92 -1.82 5.29
CA LEU A 110 -7.14 -2.21 3.91
C LEU A 110 -6.15 -3.28 3.44
N ILE A 111 -4.89 -3.20 3.84
CA ILE A 111 -3.89 -4.22 3.55
C ILE A 111 -4.30 -5.56 4.19
N ASN A 112 -4.73 -5.54 5.45
CA ASN A 112 -5.20 -6.74 6.15
C ASN A 112 -6.40 -7.35 5.45
N LEU A 113 -7.33 -6.52 5.00
CA LEU A 113 -8.49 -6.97 4.22
C LEU A 113 -8.05 -7.62 2.91
N ALA A 114 -7.14 -7.00 2.19
CA ALA A 114 -6.61 -7.51 0.92
C ALA A 114 -5.92 -8.88 1.13
N GLU A 115 -5.13 -9.01 2.18
CA GLU A 115 -4.45 -10.28 2.50
C GLU A 115 -5.46 -11.38 2.84
N THR A 116 -6.47 -11.07 3.64
CA THR A 116 -7.52 -12.00 4.01
C THR A 116 -8.29 -12.48 2.77
N ASN A 117 -8.64 -11.54 1.90
CA ASN A 117 -9.33 -11.83 0.65
C ASN A 117 -8.48 -12.68 -0.29
N HIS A 118 -7.19 -12.38 -0.36
CA HIS A 118 -6.24 -13.14 -1.17
C HIS A 118 -6.14 -14.60 -0.70
N ARG A 119 -6.04 -14.82 0.62
CA ARG A 119 -6.03 -16.18 1.18
C ARG A 119 -7.31 -16.94 0.87
N LYS A 120 -8.47 -16.30 0.99
CA LYS A 120 -9.77 -16.92 0.64
C LYS A 120 -9.83 -17.28 -0.83
N ARG A 121 -9.45 -16.37 -1.69
CA ARG A 121 -9.44 -16.58 -3.15
C ARG A 121 -8.56 -17.76 -3.53
N ARG A 122 -7.38 -17.88 -2.95
CA ARG A 122 -6.47 -18.99 -3.20
C ARG A 122 -7.02 -20.32 -2.68
N ARG A 123 -7.67 -20.29 -1.54
CA ARG A 123 -8.32 -21.49 -0.99
C ARG A 123 -9.41 -21.99 -1.91
N LEU A 124 -10.25 -21.08 -2.41
CA LEU A 124 -11.33 -21.44 -3.35
C LEU A 124 -10.79 -21.98 -4.66
N SER A 125 -9.71 -21.43 -5.19
CA SER A 125 -9.11 -21.90 -6.44
C SER A 125 -8.51 -23.32 -6.34
N ARG A 126 -8.17 -23.78 -5.14
CA ARG A 126 -7.68 -25.15 -4.91
C ARG A 126 -8.79 -26.20 -4.88
N CYS A 127 -10.02 -25.77 -4.68
CA CYS A 127 -11.17 -26.65 -4.60
C CYS A 127 -11.80 -26.94 -5.96
N VAL A 128 -11.29 -26.36 -7.04
CA VAL A 128 -11.82 -26.47 -8.39
C VAL A 128 -11.05 -27.50 -9.21
#